data_b3c38e753292d0f67cceb1f4d2f12bd1
#
_entry.id   b3c38e753292d0f67cceb1f4d2f12bd1
#
_cell.length_a   1.000
_cell.length_b   1.000
_cell.length_c   1.000
_cell.angle_alpha   90.00
_cell.angle_beta   90.00
_cell.angle_gamma   90.00
#
_symmetry.space_group_name_H-M   'P 1'
#
loop_
_entity.id
_entity.type
_entity.pdbx_description
1 polymer ?
#
loop_
_entity_poly.entity_id
_entity_poly.type
_entity_poly.pdbx_seq_one_letter_code
_entity_poly.pdbx_strand_id
1 'polypeptide(L)'
;FPFHPVGAVIHHCGPVVDTERNTIVAAGPTTSARMNNLTAPMLDAGVRALIGKGGMSAGVRESLAGRAVYFAFTGGCAALAASCMELTGCHYPELGMAEAVWEIYLQKMPLVVGIDAHGGDLFAEVAQSAEKRYTRLQL
;
A
#
# COMPACT_ATOMS: atom_id res chain seq x y z
N PHE A 1 11.36 8.74 -12.14
CA PHE A 1 9.94 8.57 -11.80
C PHE A 1 9.09 9.31 -12.82
N PRO A 2 7.95 8.76 -13.24
CA PRO A 2 7.04 9.43 -14.15
C PRO A 2 6.18 10.51 -13.45
N PHE A 3 6.22 10.54 -12.11
CA PHE A 3 5.52 11.48 -11.23
C PHE A 3 6.51 12.15 -10.26
N HIS A 4 6.08 13.18 -9.56
CA HIS A 4 6.90 13.84 -8.54
C HIS A 4 6.87 13.03 -7.23
N PRO A 5 7.97 12.40 -6.80
CA PRO A 5 7.96 11.44 -5.69
C PRO A 5 7.90 12.10 -4.30
N VAL A 6 8.30 13.37 -4.17
CA VAL A 6 8.36 14.06 -2.87
C VAL A 6 6.96 14.31 -2.32
N GLY A 7 6.67 13.70 -1.16
CA GLY A 7 5.35 13.74 -0.53
C GLY A 7 4.33 12.76 -1.13
N ALA A 8 4.69 12.00 -2.16
CA ALA A 8 3.79 11.08 -2.82
C ALA A 8 3.33 9.94 -1.89
N VAL A 9 2.15 9.41 -2.21
CA VAL A 9 1.59 8.19 -1.64
C VAL A 9 1.59 7.11 -2.71
N ILE A 10 2.13 5.93 -2.41
CA ILE A 10 2.14 4.78 -3.31
C ILE A 10 1.12 3.75 -2.84
N HIS A 11 0.17 3.43 -3.70
CA HIS A 11 -0.77 2.34 -3.47
C HIS A 11 -0.30 1.08 -4.21
N HIS A 12 -0.01 0.02 -3.47
CA HIS A 12 0.32 -1.30 -4.02
C HIS A 12 -0.94 -1.93 -4.60
N CYS A 13 -1.29 -1.55 -5.82
CA CYS A 13 -2.53 -1.94 -6.49
C CYS A 13 -2.32 -1.96 -8.01
N GLY A 14 -2.94 -2.94 -8.66
CA GLY A 14 -3.18 -2.91 -10.11
C GLY A 14 -4.67 -2.68 -10.32
N PRO A 15 -5.13 -1.48 -10.65
CA PRO A 15 -6.55 -1.19 -10.80
C PRO A 15 -7.11 -1.82 -12.08
N VAL A 16 -8.39 -2.14 -12.06
CA VAL A 16 -9.18 -2.40 -13.27
C VAL A 16 -9.82 -1.09 -13.68
N VAL A 17 -9.47 -0.61 -14.86
CA VAL A 17 -9.89 0.69 -15.38
C VAL A 17 -10.77 0.51 -16.61
N ASP A 18 -11.91 1.18 -16.64
CA ASP A 18 -12.70 1.38 -17.85
C ASP A 18 -12.11 2.59 -18.58
N THR A 19 -11.35 2.32 -19.65
CA THR A 19 -10.66 3.35 -20.41
C THR A 19 -11.58 4.20 -21.26
N GLU A 20 -12.76 3.68 -21.62
CA GLU A 20 -13.76 4.44 -22.39
C GLU A 20 -14.43 5.51 -21.51
N ARG A 21 -14.71 5.14 -20.24
CA ARG A 21 -15.35 6.03 -19.27
C ARG A 21 -14.34 6.77 -18.39
N ASN A 22 -13.07 6.46 -18.50
CA ASN A 22 -11.99 6.98 -17.66
C ASN A 22 -12.29 6.80 -16.16
N THR A 23 -12.76 5.60 -15.76
CA THR A 23 -13.16 5.30 -14.39
C THR A 23 -12.47 4.05 -13.86
N ILE A 24 -12.22 4.03 -12.54
CA ILE A 24 -11.72 2.86 -11.84
C ILE A 24 -12.91 1.95 -11.47
N VAL A 25 -12.93 0.74 -12.00
CA VAL A 25 -13.98 -0.26 -11.74
C VAL A 25 -13.68 -1.03 -10.45
N ALA A 26 -12.42 -1.37 -10.22
CA ALA A 26 -11.97 -2.09 -9.04
C ALA A 26 -10.49 -1.76 -8.75
N ALA A 27 -10.14 -1.64 -7.47
CA ALA A 27 -8.78 -1.28 -7.05
C ALA A 27 -8.42 -1.99 -5.74
N GLY A 28 -8.27 -3.31 -5.80
CA GLY A 28 -7.86 -4.12 -4.65
C GLY A 28 -6.37 -4.03 -4.37
N PRO A 29 -5.95 -3.93 -3.09
CA PRO A 29 -4.53 -3.89 -2.75
C PRO A 29 -3.86 -5.24 -3.05
N THR A 30 -2.64 -5.20 -3.56
CA THR A 30 -1.78 -6.38 -3.68
C THR A 30 -0.96 -6.61 -2.41
N THR A 31 -0.35 -7.78 -2.29
CA THR A 31 0.50 -8.16 -1.15
C THR A 31 1.74 -7.30 -1.09
N SER A 32 1.84 -6.45 -0.06
CA SER A 32 2.90 -5.44 0.08
C SER A 32 4.29 -6.04 0.33
N ALA A 33 4.38 -7.23 0.92
CA ALA A 33 5.66 -7.91 1.13
C ALA A 33 6.45 -8.14 -0.17
N ARG A 34 5.80 -8.19 -1.33
CA ARG A 34 6.47 -8.28 -2.64
C ARG A 34 7.29 -7.03 -2.96
N MET A 35 6.96 -5.90 -2.33
CA MET A 35 7.61 -4.61 -2.55
C MET A 35 8.73 -4.31 -1.55
N ASN A 36 9.06 -5.25 -0.64
CA ASN A 36 10.04 -5.02 0.41
C ASN A 36 11.37 -4.44 -0.13
N ASN A 37 11.91 -5.04 -1.19
CA ASN A 37 13.20 -4.61 -1.75
C ASN A 37 13.13 -3.30 -2.55
N LEU A 38 11.93 -2.87 -2.93
CA LEU A 38 11.69 -1.66 -3.72
C LEU A 38 11.31 -0.46 -2.85
N THR A 39 10.98 -0.69 -1.59
CA THR A 39 10.44 0.35 -0.70
C THR A 39 11.49 1.40 -0.33
N ALA A 40 12.68 0.99 0.09
CA ALA A 40 13.70 1.95 0.52
C ALA A 40 14.07 2.98 -0.56
N PRO A 41 14.34 2.59 -1.83
CA PRO A 41 14.56 3.56 -2.91
C PRO A 41 13.41 4.55 -3.13
N MET A 42 12.15 4.11 -2.96
CA MET A 42 10.98 4.99 -3.07
C MET A 42 10.97 6.03 -1.95
N LEU A 43 11.25 5.61 -0.71
CA LEU A 43 11.33 6.50 0.44
C LEU A 43 12.50 7.49 0.32
N ASP A 44 13.63 7.06 -0.23
CA ASP A 44 14.80 7.91 -0.50
C ASP A 44 14.48 8.98 -1.55
N ALA A 45 13.65 8.64 -2.54
CA ALA A 45 13.15 9.59 -3.54
C ALA A 45 12.12 10.59 -2.98
N GLY A 46 11.60 10.36 -1.77
CA GLY A 46 10.70 11.30 -1.11
C GLY A 46 9.27 10.84 -0.90
N VAL A 47 8.92 9.60 -1.22
CA VAL A 47 7.61 9.03 -0.88
C VAL A 47 7.39 9.07 0.63
N ARG A 48 6.18 9.38 1.08
CA ARG A 48 5.85 9.57 2.51
C ARG A 48 4.74 8.66 3.03
N ALA A 49 4.04 7.97 2.15
CA ALA A 49 3.08 6.97 2.57
C ALA A 49 2.99 5.83 1.57
N LEU A 50 2.70 4.64 2.09
CA LEU A 50 2.43 3.44 1.33
C LEU A 50 1.04 2.93 1.71
N ILE A 51 0.29 2.42 0.76
CA ILE A 51 -0.99 1.75 1.00
C ILE A 51 -0.89 0.35 0.41
N GLY A 52 -1.29 -0.67 1.17
CA GLY A 52 -1.26 -2.02 0.66
C GLY A 52 -1.92 -3.06 1.56
N LYS A 53 -1.60 -4.33 1.37
CA LYS A 53 -2.20 -5.46 2.06
C LYS A 53 -1.14 -6.34 2.72
N GLY A 54 -1.42 -6.75 3.96
CA GLY A 54 -0.52 -7.59 4.76
C GLY A 54 0.64 -6.81 5.37
N GLY A 55 1.49 -7.50 6.13
CA GLY A 55 2.67 -6.92 6.73
C GLY A 55 3.83 -6.77 5.75
N MET A 56 4.84 -6.04 6.16
CA MET A 56 6.11 -5.87 5.44
C MET A 56 7.29 -6.31 6.32
N SER A 57 8.49 -6.37 5.76
CA SER A 57 9.67 -6.82 6.48
C SER A 57 10.14 -5.83 7.56
N ALA A 58 10.95 -6.33 8.52
CA ALA A 58 11.59 -5.48 9.53
C ALA A 58 12.45 -4.38 8.90
N GLY A 59 13.15 -4.66 7.80
CA GLY A 59 13.93 -3.65 7.07
C GLY A 59 13.08 -2.52 6.49
N VAL A 60 11.84 -2.82 6.07
CA VAL A 60 10.89 -1.78 5.64
C VAL A 60 10.43 -0.95 6.83
N ARG A 61 10.11 -1.58 7.98
CA ARG A 61 9.77 -0.85 9.21
C ARG A 61 10.87 0.13 9.61
N GLU A 62 12.12 -0.32 9.59
CA GLU A 62 13.29 0.52 9.88
C GLU A 62 13.42 1.67 8.86
N SER A 63 13.16 1.38 7.59
CA SER A 63 13.20 2.39 6.52
C SER A 63 12.09 3.43 6.63
N LEU A 64 10.93 3.09 7.19
CA LEU A 64 9.81 4.00 7.41
C LEU A 64 10.03 4.93 8.60
N ALA A 65 10.84 4.51 9.59
CA ALA A 65 11.03 5.25 10.83
C ALA A 65 11.50 6.69 10.58
N GLY A 66 10.80 7.65 11.21
CA GLY A 66 11.09 9.09 11.12
C GLY A 66 10.67 9.75 9.81
N ARG A 67 10.13 9.03 8.81
CA ARG A 67 9.90 9.63 7.47
C ARG A 67 8.64 9.25 6.73
N ALA A 68 8.02 8.11 7.02
CA ALA A 68 6.86 7.66 6.28
C ALA A 68 5.98 6.71 7.08
N VAL A 69 4.76 6.43 6.57
CA VAL A 69 3.77 5.56 7.20
C VAL A 69 3.29 4.51 6.18
N TYR A 70 3.09 3.28 6.63
CA TYR A 70 2.40 2.25 5.87
C TYR A 70 0.97 2.07 6.38
N PHE A 71 0.02 2.24 5.47
CA PHE A 71 -1.39 2.01 5.70
C PHE A 71 -1.81 0.64 5.15
N ALA A 72 -2.48 -0.13 5.97
CA ALA A 72 -3.10 -1.38 5.56
C ALA A 72 -4.53 -1.16 5.07
N PHE A 73 -4.87 -1.79 3.95
CA PHE A 73 -6.23 -1.92 3.44
C PHE A 73 -6.56 -3.40 3.23
N THR A 74 -7.81 -3.77 3.46
CA THR A 74 -8.23 -5.17 3.41
C THR A 74 -8.37 -5.70 1.98
N GLY A 75 -7.95 -6.94 1.75
CA GLY A 75 -8.27 -7.67 0.52
C GLY A 75 -9.78 -7.92 0.41
N GLY A 76 -10.29 -8.07 -0.82
CA GLY A 76 -11.71 -8.31 -1.10
C GLY A 76 -12.56 -7.04 -1.19
N CYS A 77 -12.03 -5.86 -0.85
CA CYS A 77 -12.76 -4.58 -0.83
C CYS A 77 -12.48 -3.72 -2.07
N ALA A 78 -12.19 -4.32 -3.23
CA ALA A 78 -11.78 -3.60 -4.43
C ALA A 78 -12.82 -2.60 -4.97
N ALA A 79 -14.11 -2.93 -4.85
CA ALA A 79 -15.20 -2.03 -5.24
C ALA A 79 -15.34 -0.84 -4.28
N LEU A 80 -15.19 -1.07 -2.98
CA LEU A 80 -15.17 0.02 -1.99
C LEU A 80 -13.97 0.94 -2.24
N ALA A 81 -12.79 0.38 -2.49
CA ALA A 81 -11.62 1.18 -2.83
C ALA A 81 -11.88 2.05 -4.07
N ALA A 82 -12.42 1.48 -5.16
CA ALA A 82 -12.74 2.21 -6.37
C ALA A 82 -13.71 3.38 -6.13
N SER A 83 -14.69 3.22 -5.24
CA SER A 83 -15.63 4.31 -4.89
C SER A 83 -14.98 5.49 -4.15
N CYS A 84 -13.77 5.30 -3.63
CA CYS A 84 -12.97 6.33 -2.97
C CYS A 84 -11.90 6.95 -3.89
N MET A 85 -11.90 6.59 -5.19
CA MET A 85 -10.83 6.92 -6.13
C MET A 85 -11.36 7.62 -7.37
N GLU A 86 -10.60 8.60 -7.84
CA GLU A 86 -10.80 9.25 -9.11
C GLU A 86 -9.52 9.13 -9.94
N LEU A 87 -9.64 8.69 -11.18
CA LEU A 87 -8.50 8.55 -12.08
C LEU A 87 -8.11 9.93 -12.60
N THR A 88 -6.85 10.32 -12.39
CA THR A 88 -6.33 11.63 -12.78
C THR A 88 -5.25 11.56 -13.86
N GLY A 89 -4.59 10.40 -14.02
CA GLY A 89 -3.55 10.24 -15.02
C GLY A 89 -3.09 8.79 -15.18
N CYS A 90 -2.32 8.56 -16.25
CA CYS A 90 -1.70 7.28 -16.54
C CYS A 90 -0.32 7.48 -17.18
N HIS A 91 0.68 6.75 -16.69
CA HIS A 91 2.02 6.69 -17.28
C HIS A 91 2.33 5.27 -17.74
N TYR A 92 3.07 5.16 -18.83
CA TYR A 92 3.47 3.88 -19.44
C TYR A 92 2.28 3.00 -19.84
N PRO A 93 1.22 3.53 -20.49
CA PRO A 93 0.04 2.75 -20.89
C PRO A 93 0.39 1.59 -21.83
N GLU A 94 1.50 1.69 -22.54
CA GLU A 94 2.03 0.65 -23.43
C GLU A 94 2.43 -0.64 -22.70
N LEU A 95 2.66 -0.58 -21.39
CA LEU A 95 2.95 -1.76 -20.54
C LEU A 95 1.68 -2.55 -20.19
N GLY A 96 0.50 -2.04 -20.56
CA GLY A 96 -0.78 -2.64 -20.23
C GLY A 96 -1.31 -2.21 -18.86
N MET A 97 -2.60 -2.50 -18.64
CA MET A 97 -3.36 -2.01 -17.47
C MET A 97 -2.72 -2.40 -16.13
N ALA A 98 -2.14 -3.60 -16.02
CA ALA A 98 -1.58 -4.12 -14.77
C ALA A 98 -0.22 -3.51 -14.41
N GLU A 99 0.55 -3.07 -15.41
CA GLU A 99 1.92 -2.60 -15.25
C GLU A 99 2.07 -1.08 -15.43
N ALA A 100 1.05 -0.44 -15.97
CA ALA A 100 1.00 1.03 -16.06
C ALA A 100 0.99 1.67 -14.67
N VAL A 101 1.51 2.88 -14.56
CA VAL A 101 1.45 3.68 -13.34
C VAL A 101 0.25 4.62 -13.43
N TRP A 102 -0.70 4.44 -12.53
CA TRP A 102 -1.93 5.20 -12.48
C TRP A 102 -1.84 6.31 -11.44
N GLU A 103 -2.15 7.53 -11.84
CA GLU A 103 -2.35 8.63 -10.90
C GLU A 103 -3.81 8.67 -10.45
N ILE A 104 -4.01 8.67 -9.15
CA ILE A 104 -5.32 8.54 -8.53
C ILE A 104 -5.50 9.60 -7.46
N TYR A 105 -6.59 10.33 -7.52
CA TYR A 105 -7.03 11.16 -6.42
C TYR A 105 -7.84 10.29 -5.45
N LEU A 106 -7.41 10.25 -4.19
CA LEU A 106 -7.98 9.38 -3.16
C LEU A 106 -8.78 10.19 -2.14
N GLN A 107 -10.04 9.83 -1.90
CA GLN A 107 -10.91 10.48 -0.92
C GLN A 107 -11.55 9.49 0.04
N LYS A 108 -11.44 9.77 1.35
CA LYS A 108 -12.19 9.08 2.41
C LYS A 108 -12.07 7.55 2.40
N MET A 109 -10.98 7.02 1.90
CA MET A 109 -10.69 5.59 1.95
C MET A 109 -10.39 5.18 3.39
N PRO A 110 -11.11 4.20 3.97
CA PRO A 110 -10.84 3.74 5.32
C PRO A 110 -9.54 2.93 5.36
N LEU A 111 -8.54 3.41 6.07
CA LEU A 111 -7.22 2.82 6.18
C LEU A 111 -6.86 2.59 7.65
N VAL A 112 -6.04 1.57 7.90
CA VAL A 112 -5.47 1.30 9.22
C VAL A 112 -3.97 1.56 9.17
N VAL A 113 -3.42 2.28 10.14
CA VAL A 113 -1.96 2.41 10.27
C VAL A 113 -1.39 1.04 10.63
N GLY A 114 -0.67 0.43 9.68
CA GLY A 114 -0.05 -0.87 9.84
C GLY A 114 1.37 -0.77 10.39
N ILE A 115 2.17 0.19 9.89
CA ILE A 115 3.49 0.53 10.39
C ILE A 115 3.58 2.05 10.48
N ASP A 116 3.87 2.57 11.66
CA ASP A 116 3.95 4.01 11.89
C ASP A 116 5.39 4.55 11.71
N ALA A 117 5.52 5.87 11.75
CA ALA A 117 6.82 6.55 11.62
C ALA A 117 7.68 6.48 12.91
N HIS A 118 7.19 5.89 13.98
CA HIS A 118 7.89 5.75 15.26
C HIS A 118 8.45 4.34 15.48
N GLY A 119 8.27 3.43 14.50
CA GLY A 119 8.73 2.05 14.55
C GLY A 119 7.70 1.06 15.09
N GLY A 120 6.46 1.48 15.36
CA GLY A 120 5.34 0.60 15.67
C GLY A 120 4.95 -0.23 14.44
N ASP A 121 4.66 -1.53 14.65
CA ASP A 121 4.26 -2.48 13.62
C ASP A 121 3.15 -3.38 14.15
N LEU A 122 1.91 -3.04 13.77
CA LEU A 122 0.72 -3.76 14.20
C LEU A 122 0.74 -5.24 13.80
N PHE A 123 1.30 -5.58 12.64
CA PHE A 123 1.40 -6.97 12.19
C PHE A 123 2.36 -7.78 13.06
N ALA A 124 3.52 -7.21 13.40
CA ALA A 124 4.50 -7.86 14.28
C ALA A 124 3.94 -8.04 15.70
N GLU A 125 3.25 -7.05 16.24
CA GLU A 125 2.61 -7.08 17.56
C GLU A 125 1.53 -8.19 17.64
N VAL A 126 0.66 -8.26 16.61
CA VAL A 126 -0.38 -9.29 16.54
C VAL A 126 0.22 -10.68 16.40
N ALA A 127 1.25 -10.84 15.55
CA ALA A 127 1.94 -12.14 15.38
C ALA A 127 2.55 -12.62 16.69
N GLN A 128 3.27 -11.75 17.41
CA GLN A 128 3.85 -12.09 18.72
C GLN A 128 2.79 -12.45 19.76
N SER A 129 1.68 -11.71 19.78
CA SER A 129 0.57 -11.99 20.69
C SER A 129 -0.09 -13.34 20.40
N ALA A 130 -0.27 -13.65 19.12
CA ALA A 130 -0.84 -14.94 18.67
C ALA A 130 0.08 -16.11 19.04
N GLU A 131 1.39 -15.98 18.82
CA GLU A 131 2.37 -17.00 19.18
C GLU A 131 2.39 -17.31 20.67
N LYS A 132 2.40 -16.27 21.53
CA LYS A 132 2.32 -16.43 22.99
C LYS A 132 1.05 -17.15 23.42
N ARG A 133 -0.09 -16.88 22.79
CA ARG A 133 -1.37 -17.56 23.08
C ARG A 133 -1.34 -19.01 22.62
N TYR A 134 -0.81 -19.28 21.43
CA TYR A 134 -0.69 -20.64 20.88
C TYR A 134 0.17 -21.54 21.77
N THR A 135 1.32 -21.05 22.23
CA THR A 135 2.20 -21.78 23.12
C THR A 135 1.50 -22.16 24.45
N ARG A 136 0.61 -21.30 24.98
CA ARG A 136 -0.15 -21.61 26.20
C ARG A 136 -1.25 -22.65 26.00
N LEU A 137 -1.73 -22.83 24.76
CA LEU A 137 -2.77 -23.85 24.46
C LEU A 137 -2.19 -25.25 24.26
N GLN A 138 -0.87 -25.38 24.08
CA GLN A 138 -0.18 -26.63 23.91
C GLN A 138 0.31 -27.24 25.24
N LEU A 139 0.11 -26.56 26.37
CA LEU A 139 0.41 -27.02 27.74
C LEU A 139 -0.88 -27.47 28.45
#